data_85a4e83cfe9cdfa50bf5ba763d199893
#
_entry.id   85a4e83cfe9cdfa50bf5ba763d199893
#
_cell.length_a   1.000
_cell.length_b   1.000
_cell.length_c   1.000
_cell.angle_alpha   90.00
_cell.angle_beta   90.00
_cell.angle_gamma   90.00
#
_symmetry.space_group_name_H-M   'P 1'
#
loop_
_entity.id
_entity.type
_entity.pdbx_description
1 polymer ?
#
loop_
_entity_poly.entity_id
_entity_poly.type
_entity_poly.pdbx_seq_one_letter_code
_entity_poly.pdbx_strand_id
1 'polypeptide(L)'
;MVNYREILRLNSLKYTQRQIAASVHSSRNTISEVLHLADENGLHWPLDDSVTNEEIRALLYPARSGATNPRKEPDYNYIHKELAKPGVNLTLLWTEYCSTCNAEGNNPYMYSQFCDKYRQWARVTKATMRIKHKPGEVMQVDWAGTTIRYQDPITGEPYDTYLFAAVLPCSCYAYVEACEDMKSTNWLLCHVHAYEYFGGVTRLLIPDNLKTGVVKNTRYDTVLNKSYQEMAEYYGTAIVPARVLRPKDKSLTEGTVKFTTTWVIAALRNRKFFSFEEVRHAVADKLDELNRYPFKKREGSRYSAYSDEEKAFMKPLPLTPYEPAVWSTAKVPLDYLITDGKNKYSVPFDLIGEEVDIRLTKEMVEVFFHGSRVASHKRVSKQLRNPVTQPEHMPVEHRKYLSYNADEFIRWAQSVGRYTASVTEKFLSCGREPEQGYKSCASLTKLGDKYGIDRLEKACERVLNYSSQPSIRNISTILKNGQDKVYPAQQISETVKPKSHGITRGAAYFQRGGEQ
;
A
#
# COMPACT_ATOMS: atom_id res chain seq x y z
N MET A 1 20.12 56.09 -2.47
CA MET A 1 19.89 56.97 -3.65
C MET A 1 20.39 58.34 -3.24
N VAL A 2 21.20 59.06 -4.07
CA VAL A 2 21.74 60.38 -3.73
C VAL A 2 20.61 61.40 -3.75
N ASN A 3 20.48 62.20 -2.69
CA ASN A 3 19.45 63.24 -2.63
C ASN A 3 20.04 64.57 -3.18
N TYR A 4 19.95 64.75 -4.49
CA TYR A 4 20.49 65.90 -5.22
C TYR A 4 19.86 67.21 -4.77
N ARG A 5 18.52 67.23 -4.57
CA ARG A 5 17.76 68.42 -4.13
C ARG A 5 18.26 68.91 -2.77
N GLU A 6 18.49 68.03 -1.82
CA GLU A 6 18.98 68.38 -0.49
C GLU A 6 20.44 68.84 -0.52
N ILE A 7 21.28 68.31 -1.41
CA ILE A 7 22.66 68.77 -1.60
C ILE A 7 22.67 70.22 -2.06
N LEU A 8 21.85 70.58 -3.07
CA LEU A 8 21.79 71.95 -3.57
C LEU A 8 21.20 72.91 -2.54
N ARG A 9 20.19 72.50 -1.77
CA ARG A 9 19.61 73.27 -0.67
C ARG A 9 20.66 73.58 0.44
N LEU A 10 21.37 72.57 0.88
CA LEU A 10 22.40 72.74 1.92
C LEU A 10 23.59 73.58 1.43
N ASN A 11 23.95 73.48 0.16
CA ASN A 11 24.98 74.32 -0.45
C ASN A 11 24.55 75.81 -0.49
N SER A 12 23.31 76.11 -0.81
CA SER A 12 22.77 77.49 -0.79
C SER A 12 22.78 78.10 0.61
N LEU A 13 22.68 77.26 1.65
CA LEU A 13 22.79 77.65 3.07
C LEU A 13 24.27 77.80 3.54
N LYS A 14 25.22 77.72 2.60
CA LYS A 14 26.71 77.88 2.83
C LYS A 14 27.26 76.79 3.78
N TYR A 15 26.73 75.60 3.86
CA TYR A 15 27.36 74.50 4.56
C TYR A 15 28.54 73.97 3.79
N THR A 16 29.56 73.52 4.50
CA THR A 16 30.78 72.94 3.88
C THR A 16 30.46 71.61 3.26
N GLN A 17 31.14 71.21 2.18
CA GLN A 17 30.98 69.89 1.52
C GLN A 17 31.06 68.71 2.50
N ARG A 18 31.84 68.86 3.58
CA ARG A 18 32.04 67.85 4.62
C ARG A 18 30.74 67.68 5.47
N GLN A 19 30.09 68.81 5.80
CA GLN A 19 28.85 68.83 6.52
C GLN A 19 27.69 68.31 5.67
N ILE A 20 27.65 68.69 4.39
CA ILE A 20 26.66 68.18 3.42
C ILE A 20 26.81 66.66 3.25
N ALA A 21 28.04 66.18 3.09
CA ALA A 21 28.31 64.75 2.96
C ALA A 21 27.82 63.92 4.17
N ALA A 22 28.02 64.47 5.38
CA ALA A 22 27.52 63.84 6.61
C ALA A 22 26.00 63.83 6.69
N SER A 23 25.33 64.93 6.29
CA SER A 23 23.87 65.08 6.33
C SER A 23 23.14 64.17 5.36
N VAL A 24 23.66 64.05 4.13
CA VAL A 24 23.01 63.24 3.07
C VAL A 24 23.58 61.81 2.94
N HIS A 25 24.46 61.41 3.86
CA HIS A 25 25.10 60.10 3.89
C HIS A 25 25.76 59.72 2.55
N SER A 26 26.46 60.67 1.92
CA SER A 26 27.13 60.47 0.63
C SER A 26 28.61 60.79 0.74
N SER A 27 29.42 60.29 -0.20
CA SER A 27 30.85 60.58 -0.20
C SER A 27 31.15 62.07 -0.51
N ARG A 28 32.22 62.62 0.07
CA ARG A 28 32.64 63.99 -0.22
C ARG A 28 32.93 64.21 -1.72
N ASN A 29 33.46 63.18 -2.40
CA ASN A 29 33.71 63.24 -3.84
C ASN A 29 32.41 63.37 -4.64
N THR A 30 31.36 62.60 -4.24
CA THR A 30 30.05 62.71 -4.84
C THR A 30 29.44 64.09 -4.66
N ILE A 31 29.58 64.73 -3.47
CA ILE A 31 29.08 66.06 -3.20
C ILE A 31 29.82 67.09 -4.09
N SER A 32 31.17 67.01 -4.17
CA SER A 32 31.99 67.86 -5.02
C SER A 32 31.61 67.78 -6.49
N GLU A 33 31.44 66.53 -7.00
CA GLU A 33 30.99 66.28 -8.38
C GLU A 33 29.60 66.83 -8.67
N VAL A 34 28.63 66.60 -7.79
CA VAL A 34 27.26 67.13 -7.93
C VAL A 34 27.24 68.65 -7.96
N LEU A 35 27.97 69.34 -7.06
CA LEU A 35 28.00 70.77 -7.02
C LEU A 35 28.69 71.36 -8.24
N HIS A 36 29.76 70.77 -8.72
CA HIS A 36 30.44 71.16 -9.95
C HIS A 36 29.53 71.09 -11.17
N LEU A 37 28.90 69.92 -11.35
CA LEU A 37 27.93 69.71 -12.44
C LEU A 37 26.70 70.61 -12.33
N ALA A 38 26.27 70.97 -11.11
CA ALA A 38 25.14 71.91 -10.89
C ALA A 38 25.54 73.32 -11.32
N ASP A 39 26.76 73.78 -10.99
CA ASP A 39 27.24 75.06 -11.43
C ASP A 39 27.42 75.14 -12.96
N GLU A 40 27.96 74.10 -13.59
CA GLU A 40 28.07 73.98 -15.05
C GLU A 40 26.73 74.01 -15.78
N ASN A 41 25.68 73.42 -15.20
CA ASN A 41 24.33 73.37 -15.78
C ASN A 41 23.40 74.51 -15.31
N GLY A 42 23.92 75.50 -14.52
CA GLY A 42 23.17 76.62 -14.05
C GLY A 42 22.07 76.28 -13.05
N LEU A 43 22.21 75.13 -12.37
CA LEU A 43 21.22 74.62 -11.41
C LEU A 43 21.50 75.17 -10.01
N HIS A 44 20.80 76.21 -9.59
CA HIS A 44 20.93 76.86 -8.28
C HIS A 44 19.65 76.76 -7.46
N TRP A 45 19.78 76.76 -6.14
CA TRP A 45 18.65 76.84 -5.22
C TRP A 45 18.17 78.31 -5.15
N PRO A 46 16.84 78.58 -5.11
CA PRO A 46 15.73 77.67 -4.95
C PRO A 46 15.31 76.99 -6.26
N LEU A 47 14.94 75.68 -6.17
CA LEU A 47 14.36 74.93 -7.25
C LEU A 47 12.83 74.89 -7.10
N ASP A 48 12.10 74.84 -8.21
CA ASP A 48 10.67 74.65 -8.21
C ASP A 48 10.29 73.32 -7.48
N ASP A 49 9.19 73.35 -6.74
CA ASP A 49 8.73 72.20 -5.97
C ASP A 49 8.31 71.00 -6.82
N SER A 50 8.02 71.24 -8.09
CA SER A 50 7.71 70.19 -9.09
C SER A 50 8.93 69.40 -9.53
N VAL A 51 10.18 69.97 -9.40
CA VAL A 51 11.38 69.31 -9.88
C VAL A 51 11.79 68.15 -8.98
N THR A 52 11.74 66.94 -9.50
CA THR A 52 12.08 65.71 -8.79
C THR A 52 13.61 65.45 -8.74
N ASN A 53 14.03 64.60 -7.78
CA ASN A 53 15.42 64.14 -7.69
C ASN A 53 15.92 63.41 -8.96
N GLU A 54 15.00 62.77 -9.69
CA GLU A 54 15.27 62.04 -10.93
C GLU A 54 15.51 63.02 -12.09
N GLU A 55 14.75 64.11 -12.17
CA GLU A 55 14.94 65.15 -13.17
C GLU A 55 16.25 65.91 -12.93
N ILE A 56 16.59 66.25 -11.67
CA ILE A 56 17.86 66.84 -11.33
C ILE A 56 19.02 65.92 -11.75
N ARG A 57 18.91 64.62 -11.50
CA ARG A 57 19.91 63.64 -11.95
C ARG A 57 20.06 63.61 -13.46
N ALA A 58 18.95 63.64 -14.21
CA ALA A 58 18.96 63.66 -15.67
C ALA A 58 19.65 64.89 -16.24
N LEU A 59 19.47 66.05 -15.61
CA LEU A 59 20.11 67.31 -15.97
C LEU A 59 21.59 67.33 -15.63
N LEU A 60 22.00 66.81 -14.46
CA LEU A 60 23.41 66.77 -14.03
C LEU A 60 24.24 65.75 -14.79
N TYR A 61 23.62 64.65 -15.28
CA TYR A 61 24.30 63.56 -15.97
C TYR A 61 23.68 63.24 -17.33
N PRO A 62 23.61 64.18 -18.27
CA PRO A 62 22.90 63.98 -19.54
C PRO A 62 23.54 62.95 -20.47
N ALA A 63 24.80 62.62 -20.27
CA ALA A 63 25.61 61.91 -21.26
C ALA A 63 25.94 60.44 -20.90
N ARG A 64 25.26 59.84 -19.97
CA ARG A 64 25.34 58.35 -19.85
C ARG A 64 24.18 57.63 -20.51
N SER A 65 23.38 58.31 -21.28
CA SER A 65 22.52 57.74 -22.30
C SER A 65 23.24 57.56 -23.63
N GLY A 66 24.54 57.18 -23.60
CA GLY A 66 25.19 56.67 -24.79
C GLY A 66 24.41 55.47 -25.28
N ALA A 67 24.09 55.48 -26.58
CA ALA A 67 23.36 54.45 -27.30
C ALA A 67 23.71 53.03 -26.84
N THR A 68 23.10 52.56 -25.78
CA THR A 68 23.06 51.13 -25.50
C THR A 68 21.97 50.57 -26.41
N ASN A 69 22.38 49.92 -27.48
CA ASN A 69 21.47 49.02 -28.18
C ASN A 69 20.69 48.26 -27.10
N PRO A 70 19.34 48.35 -27.13
CA PRO A 70 18.56 47.73 -26.07
C PRO A 70 18.94 46.25 -25.97
N ARG A 71 19.35 45.82 -24.80
CA ARG A 71 19.65 44.42 -24.56
C ARG A 71 18.33 43.68 -24.66
N LYS A 72 18.29 42.59 -25.45
CA LYS A 72 17.11 41.76 -25.60
C LYS A 72 16.83 41.03 -24.29
N GLU A 73 15.63 41.20 -23.73
CA GLU A 73 15.19 40.42 -22.56
C GLU A 73 15.06 38.94 -22.94
N PRO A 74 15.58 38.00 -22.11
CA PRO A 74 15.43 36.58 -22.31
C PRO A 74 13.97 36.15 -22.17
N ASP A 75 13.54 35.14 -22.94
CA ASP A 75 12.24 34.49 -22.69
C ASP A 75 12.33 33.57 -21.46
N TYR A 76 11.95 34.10 -20.31
CA TYR A 76 12.01 33.36 -19.06
C TYR A 76 11.04 32.17 -19.01
N ASN A 77 9.91 32.20 -19.75
CA ASN A 77 8.99 31.08 -19.83
C ASN A 77 9.61 29.90 -20.59
N TYR A 78 10.27 30.21 -21.71
CA TYR A 78 11.03 29.21 -22.47
C TYR A 78 12.15 28.61 -21.61
N ILE A 79 12.99 29.45 -20.99
CA ILE A 79 14.08 29.02 -20.10
C ILE A 79 13.56 28.10 -18.99
N HIS A 80 12.43 28.44 -18.38
CA HIS A 80 11.88 27.66 -17.28
C HIS A 80 11.36 26.29 -17.71
N LYS A 81 10.77 26.20 -18.91
CA LYS A 81 10.32 24.93 -19.50
C LYS A 81 11.49 24.04 -19.90
N GLU A 82 12.53 24.61 -20.50
CA GLU A 82 13.70 23.84 -20.93
C GLU A 82 14.53 23.32 -19.76
N LEU A 83 14.67 24.07 -18.67
CA LEU A 83 15.35 23.62 -17.44
C LEU A 83 14.69 22.38 -16.79
N ALA A 84 13.44 22.07 -17.12
CA ALA A 84 12.77 20.86 -16.65
C ALA A 84 13.21 19.60 -17.41
N LYS A 85 13.93 19.74 -18.52
CA LYS A 85 14.42 18.61 -19.32
C LYS A 85 15.73 18.07 -18.76
N PRO A 86 15.94 16.74 -18.79
CA PRO A 86 17.19 16.14 -18.33
C PRO A 86 18.41 16.68 -19.10
N GLY A 87 19.48 17.07 -18.37
CA GLY A 87 20.73 17.54 -18.95
C GLY A 87 20.76 19.00 -19.36
N VAL A 88 19.64 19.73 -19.35
CA VAL A 88 19.59 21.16 -19.66
C VAL A 88 19.98 21.98 -18.43
N ASN A 89 20.88 22.95 -18.63
CA ASN A 89 21.34 23.85 -17.57
C ASN A 89 21.35 25.33 -18.03
N LEU A 90 21.47 26.25 -17.07
CA LEU A 90 21.46 27.69 -17.35
C LEU A 90 22.59 28.14 -18.28
N THR A 91 23.72 27.45 -18.26
CA THR A 91 24.85 27.79 -19.13
C THR A 91 24.54 27.51 -20.60
N LEU A 92 23.93 26.34 -20.89
CA LEU A 92 23.48 25.99 -22.23
C LEU A 92 22.46 27.00 -22.75
N LEU A 93 21.42 27.28 -21.96
CA LEU A 93 20.35 28.21 -22.32
C LEU A 93 20.86 29.65 -22.51
N TRP A 94 21.86 30.06 -21.75
CA TRP A 94 22.52 31.34 -21.95
C TRP A 94 23.29 31.38 -23.27
N THR A 95 23.99 30.30 -23.64
CA THR A 95 24.70 30.19 -24.94
C THR A 95 23.72 30.28 -26.10
N GLU A 96 22.57 29.58 -26.03
CA GLU A 96 21.49 29.65 -27.03
C GLU A 96 20.92 31.08 -27.12
N TYR A 97 20.64 31.70 -26.00
CA TYR A 97 20.21 33.11 -25.93
C TYR A 97 21.22 34.07 -26.56
N CYS A 98 22.52 33.91 -26.29
CA CYS A 98 23.58 34.72 -26.92
C CYS A 98 23.61 34.55 -28.44
N SER A 99 23.47 33.29 -28.91
CA SER A 99 23.44 32.99 -30.35
C SER A 99 22.23 33.65 -31.05
N THR A 100 21.06 33.61 -30.37
CA THR A 100 19.83 34.27 -30.89
C THR A 100 19.99 35.79 -30.91
N CYS A 101 20.55 36.41 -29.86
CA CYS A 101 20.81 37.85 -29.81
C CYS A 101 21.76 38.28 -30.92
N ASN A 102 22.84 37.54 -31.12
CA ASN A 102 23.85 37.84 -32.16
C ASN A 102 23.22 37.74 -33.59
N ALA A 103 22.39 36.73 -33.84
CA ALA A 103 21.72 36.59 -35.14
C ALA A 103 20.75 37.75 -35.44
N GLU A 104 20.15 38.35 -34.42
CA GLU A 104 19.21 39.47 -34.52
C GLU A 104 19.89 40.85 -34.38
N GLY A 105 21.24 40.91 -34.20
CA GLY A 105 21.98 42.15 -33.99
C GLY A 105 21.75 42.83 -32.62
N ASN A 106 21.22 42.10 -31.64
CA ASN A 106 20.98 42.59 -30.29
C ASN A 106 22.14 42.26 -29.35
N ASN A 107 22.34 43.08 -28.32
CA ASN A 107 23.34 42.78 -27.29
C ASN A 107 22.78 41.84 -26.22
N PRO A 108 23.44 40.68 -25.94
CA PRO A 108 22.99 39.79 -24.88
C PRO A 108 23.37 40.29 -23.49
N TYR A 109 22.66 39.86 -22.46
CA TYR A 109 23.10 40.00 -21.07
C TYR A 109 24.27 39.08 -20.79
N MET A 110 25.18 39.53 -19.93
CA MET A 110 26.25 38.68 -19.38
C MET A 110 25.65 37.55 -18.56
N TYR A 111 26.33 36.41 -18.48
CA TYR A 111 25.84 35.22 -17.81
C TYR A 111 25.33 35.48 -16.38
N SER A 112 26.04 36.26 -15.56
CA SER A 112 25.62 36.65 -14.23
C SER A 112 24.28 37.39 -14.22
N GLN A 113 24.16 38.40 -15.12
CA GLN A 113 22.92 39.18 -15.24
C GLN A 113 21.75 38.34 -15.74
N PHE A 114 21.98 37.46 -16.72
CA PHE A 114 20.98 36.50 -17.20
C PHE A 114 20.47 35.59 -16.06
N CYS A 115 21.38 35.04 -15.27
CA CYS A 115 21.02 34.21 -14.12
C CYS A 115 20.27 35.00 -13.04
N ASP A 116 20.68 36.24 -12.74
CA ASP A 116 20.03 37.08 -11.73
C ASP A 116 18.62 37.49 -12.18
N LYS A 117 18.44 37.89 -13.42
CA LYS A 117 17.14 38.21 -13.99
C LYS A 117 16.20 36.98 -14.01
N TYR A 118 16.72 35.82 -14.40
CA TYR A 118 15.95 34.58 -14.33
C TYR A 118 15.56 34.24 -12.87
N ARG A 119 16.47 34.40 -11.91
CA ARG A 119 16.14 34.18 -10.48
C ARG A 119 15.07 35.15 -9.98
N GLN A 120 15.12 36.44 -10.36
CA GLN A 120 14.10 37.43 -10.02
C GLN A 120 12.74 37.05 -10.59
N TRP A 121 12.70 36.72 -11.89
CA TRP A 121 11.47 36.26 -12.54
C TRP A 121 10.93 34.95 -11.90
N ALA A 122 11.80 33.98 -11.63
CA ALA A 122 11.41 32.72 -11.00
C ALA A 122 10.90 32.90 -9.56
N ARG A 123 11.40 33.89 -8.81
CA ARG A 123 10.85 34.22 -7.47
C ARG A 123 9.41 34.72 -7.55
N VAL A 124 9.08 35.54 -8.52
CA VAL A 124 7.72 36.04 -8.71
C VAL A 124 6.78 34.93 -9.21
N THR A 125 7.26 34.11 -10.14
CA THR A 125 6.50 33.00 -10.71
C THR A 125 6.29 31.86 -9.69
N LYS A 126 7.19 31.72 -8.71
CA LYS A 126 7.09 30.76 -7.59
C LYS A 126 6.25 31.29 -6.41
N ALA A 127 5.54 32.40 -6.59
CA ALA A 127 4.62 32.85 -5.56
C ALA A 127 3.58 31.74 -5.29
N THR A 128 3.57 31.22 -4.06
CA THR A 128 2.65 30.18 -3.60
C THR A 128 1.63 30.82 -2.66
N MET A 129 0.37 30.53 -2.89
CA MET A 129 -0.69 30.95 -1.97
C MET A 129 -0.58 30.14 -0.67
N ARG A 130 -0.59 30.83 0.47
CA ARG A 130 -0.62 30.17 1.77
C ARG A 130 -2.00 29.57 2.00
N ILE A 131 -2.10 28.25 1.91
CA ILE A 131 -3.32 27.51 2.20
C ILE A 131 -3.52 27.54 3.72
N LYS A 132 -4.68 28.03 4.18
CA LYS A 132 -5.11 27.90 5.56
C LYS A 132 -5.84 26.58 5.71
N HIS A 133 -5.32 25.68 6.51
CA HIS A 133 -5.98 24.43 6.86
C HIS A 133 -6.99 24.68 7.98
N LYS A 134 -8.16 24.06 7.87
CA LYS A 134 -9.16 24.08 8.93
C LYS A 134 -8.80 23.04 9.99
N PRO A 135 -9.11 23.31 11.27
CA PRO A 135 -8.84 22.36 12.34
C PRO A 135 -9.62 21.05 12.12
N GLY A 136 -8.97 19.90 12.38
CA GLY A 136 -9.55 18.56 12.25
C GLY A 136 -9.92 18.14 10.83
N GLU A 137 -9.55 18.92 9.80
CA GLU A 137 -9.92 18.64 8.42
C GLU A 137 -8.99 17.61 7.76
N VAL A 138 -7.68 17.75 7.94
CA VAL A 138 -6.68 17.03 7.16
C VAL A 138 -5.63 16.36 8.04
N MET A 139 -5.34 15.11 7.77
CA MET A 139 -4.11 14.42 8.19
C MET A 139 -3.26 14.10 6.96
N GLN A 140 -2.00 14.47 6.98
CA GLN A 140 -1.04 14.17 5.93
C GLN A 140 -0.10 13.08 6.40
N VAL A 141 0.18 12.11 5.54
CA VAL A 141 1.00 10.96 5.87
C VAL A 141 2.04 10.69 4.78
N ASP A 142 3.21 10.29 5.22
CA ASP A 142 4.31 9.93 4.32
C ASP A 142 5.31 9.01 5.04
N TRP A 143 6.12 8.27 4.25
CA TRP A 143 7.33 7.63 4.74
C TRP A 143 8.52 8.58 4.64
N ALA A 144 9.36 8.60 5.67
CA ALA A 144 10.64 9.31 5.58
C ALA A 144 11.52 8.69 4.49
N GLY A 145 12.14 9.53 3.67
CA GLY A 145 13.06 9.07 2.64
C GLY A 145 14.41 8.55 3.18
N THR A 146 14.68 8.76 4.49
CA THR A 146 15.93 8.36 5.15
C THR A 146 15.59 7.39 6.28
N THR A 147 16.42 6.35 6.45
CA THR A 147 16.29 5.32 7.48
C THR A 147 17.16 5.62 8.70
N ILE A 148 16.80 5.05 9.85
CA ILE A 148 17.65 4.95 11.02
C ILE A 148 18.13 3.49 11.10
N ARG A 149 19.41 3.28 11.47
CA ARG A 149 19.99 1.94 11.57
C ARG A 149 20.22 1.54 13.01
N TYR A 150 19.93 0.27 13.30
CA TYR A 150 20.43 -0.39 14.52
C TYR A 150 21.28 -1.59 14.14
N GLN A 151 22.14 -2.01 15.04
CA GLN A 151 23.03 -3.16 14.86
C GLN A 151 22.62 -4.26 15.84
N ASP A 152 22.51 -5.48 15.35
CA ASP A 152 22.33 -6.63 16.24
C ASP A 152 23.56 -6.77 17.17
N PRO A 153 23.38 -6.81 18.48
CA PRO A 153 24.48 -6.83 19.44
C PRO A 153 25.32 -8.13 19.40
N ILE A 154 24.77 -9.21 18.81
CA ILE A 154 25.42 -10.51 18.75
C ILE A 154 26.12 -10.69 17.39
N THR A 155 25.41 -10.42 16.30
CA THR A 155 25.92 -10.65 14.93
C THR A 155 26.65 -9.44 14.36
N GLY A 156 26.37 -8.24 14.87
CA GLY A 156 26.88 -6.97 14.33
C GLY A 156 26.22 -6.55 13.01
N GLU A 157 25.21 -7.29 12.54
CA GLU A 157 24.51 -6.98 11.30
C GLU A 157 23.69 -5.70 11.43
N PRO A 158 23.74 -4.78 10.45
CA PRO A 158 22.94 -3.56 10.44
C PRO A 158 21.55 -3.83 9.88
N TYR A 159 20.53 -3.32 10.57
CA TYR A 159 19.13 -3.33 10.13
C TYR A 159 18.62 -1.91 9.92
N ASP A 160 17.94 -1.68 8.79
CA ASP A 160 17.31 -0.39 8.50
C ASP A 160 15.92 -0.31 9.13
N THR A 161 15.63 0.85 9.73
CA THR A 161 14.32 1.17 10.32
C THR A 161 13.70 2.32 9.53
N TYR A 162 12.47 2.14 9.10
CA TYR A 162 11.69 3.10 8.33
C TYR A 162 10.83 3.95 9.26
N LEU A 163 10.67 5.22 8.96
CA LEU A 163 9.86 6.12 9.77
C LEU A 163 8.59 6.51 9.01
N PHE A 164 7.44 6.16 9.58
CA PHE A 164 6.15 6.69 9.18
C PHE A 164 5.93 8.03 9.87
N ALA A 165 5.37 9.01 9.16
CA ALA A 165 4.99 10.30 9.73
C ALA A 165 3.58 10.67 9.35
N ALA A 166 2.81 11.14 10.33
CA ALA A 166 1.50 11.74 10.17
C ALA A 166 1.51 13.14 10.79
N VAL A 167 0.97 14.13 10.08
CA VAL A 167 0.97 15.52 10.53
C VAL A 167 -0.40 16.12 10.32
N LEU A 168 -0.87 16.88 11.31
CA LEU A 168 -2.05 17.74 11.23
C LEU A 168 -1.61 19.13 10.78
N PRO A 169 -1.92 19.58 9.54
CA PRO A 169 -1.34 20.80 8.99
C PRO A 169 -1.78 22.10 9.69
N CYS A 170 -2.92 22.10 10.39
CA CYS A 170 -3.44 23.26 11.10
C CYS A 170 -2.55 23.61 12.31
N SER A 171 -2.36 22.69 13.24
CA SER A 171 -1.51 22.84 14.43
C SER A 171 -0.03 22.54 14.17
N CYS A 172 0.29 21.86 13.08
CA CYS A 172 1.57 21.19 12.82
C CYS A 172 1.91 20.11 13.85
N TYR A 173 0.92 19.60 14.59
CA TYR A 173 1.09 18.48 15.52
C TYR A 173 1.39 17.22 14.75
N ALA A 174 2.40 16.49 15.18
CA ALA A 174 2.95 15.39 14.40
C ALA A 174 2.99 14.09 15.20
N TYR A 175 2.83 12.99 14.48
CA TYR A 175 3.10 11.63 14.92
C TYR A 175 4.19 11.03 14.04
N VAL A 176 5.15 10.34 14.65
CA VAL A 176 6.21 9.59 13.94
C VAL A 176 6.39 8.26 14.62
N GLU A 177 6.43 7.20 13.82
CA GLU A 177 6.62 5.83 14.29
C GLU A 177 7.71 5.12 13.50
N ALA A 178 8.54 4.34 14.20
CA ALA A 178 9.56 3.49 13.61
C ALA A 178 8.98 2.12 13.24
N CYS A 179 9.27 1.65 12.03
CA CYS A 179 8.81 0.38 11.49
C CYS A 179 9.97 -0.43 10.92
N GLU A 180 9.87 -1.75 10.99
CA GLU A 180 10.87 -2.66 10.40
C GLU A 180 10.78 -2.72 8.87
N ASP A 181 9.60 -2.48 8.30
CA ASP A 181 9.39 -2.44 6.85
C ASP A 181 8.27 -1.46 6.45
N MET A 182 8.17 -1.17 5.14
CA MET A 182 7.13 -0.31 4.56
C MET A 182 5.98 -1.12 3.93
N LYS A 183 5.71 -2.35 4.39
CA LYS A 183 4.62 -3.16 3.85
C LYS A 183 3.25 -2.57 4.19
N SER A 184 2.23 -2.99 3.43
CA SER A 184 0.86 -2.48 3.59
C SER A 184 0.28 -2.71 4.98
N THR A 185 0.64 -3.79 5.67
CA THR A 185 0.21 -4.04 7.04
C THR A 185 0.74 -2.99 8.01
N ASN A 186 2.04 -2.67 7.96
CA ASN A 186 2.65 -1.62 8.79
C ASN A 186 2.11 -0.25 8.41
N TRP A 187 1.88 0.00 7.11
CA TRP A 187 1.23 1.23 6.64
C TRP A 187 -0.13 1.45 7.31
N LEU A 188 -0.99 0.43 7.31
CA LEU A 188 -2.32 0.51 7.93
C LEU A 188 -2.23 0.65 9.46
N LEU A 189 -1.37 -0.12 10.11
CA LEU A 189 -1.16 -0.04 11.56
C LEU A 189 -0.69 1.34 12.00
N CYS A 190 0.24 1.95 11.27
CA CYS A 190 0.71 3.30 11.57
C CYS A 190 -0.40 4.36 11.50
N HIS A 191 -1.39 4.19 10.60
CA HIS A 191 -2.56 5.08 10.57
C HIS A 191 -3.45 4.88 11.80
N VAL A 192 -3.66 3.63 12.21
CA VAL A 192 -4.41 3.30 13.44
C VAL A 192 -3.75 3.97 14.63
N HIS A 193 -2.45 3.77 14.82
CA HIS A 193 -1.68 4.35 15.92
C HIS A 193 -1.65 5.89 15.86
N ALA A 194 -1.58 6.48 14.66
CA ALA A 194 -1.65 7.92 14.49
C ALA A 194 -3.00 8.49 14.95
N TYR A 195 -4.12 7.86 14.58
CA TYR A 195 -5.45 8.27 15.05
C TYR A 195 -5.60 8.11 16.56
N GLU A 196 -5.09 7.02 17.15
CA GLU A 196 -5.06 6.82 18.59
C GLU A 196 -4.22 7.89 19.30
N TYR A 197 -3.04 8.21 18.78
CA TYR A 197 -2.16 9.24 19.30
C TYR A 197 -2.81 10.64 19.24
N PHE A 198 -3.47 10.96 18.13
CA PHE A 198 -4.23 12.21 18.02
C PHE A 198 -5.55 12.18 18.81
N GLY A 199 -6.03 11.03 19.25
CA GLY A 199 -7.29 10.90 19.97
C GLY A 199 -8.51 11.26 19.15
N GLY A 200 -8.44 11.15 17.82
CA GLY A 200 -9.53 11.45 16.91
C GLY A 200 -9.19 11.23 15.44
N VAL A 201 -10.19 11.38 14.58
CA VAL A 201 -10.09 11.13 13.14
C VAL A 201 -10.33 12.41 12.35
N THR A 202 -9.50 12.69 11.36
CA THR A 202 -9.69 13.82 10.43
C THR A 202 -10.68 13.48 9.33
N ARG A 203 -11.26 14.51 8.69
CA ARG A 203 -12.19 14.31 7.56
C ARG A 203 -11.48 13.78 6.32
N LEU A 204 -10.27 14.25 6.07
CA LEU A 204 -9.46 13.92 4.91
C LEU A 204 -8.14 13.32 5.35
N LEU A 205 -7.71 12.31 4.61
CA LEU A 205 -6.41 11.67 4.72
C LEU A 205 -5.67 11.87 3.40
N ILE A 206 -4.52 12.53 3.46
CA ILE A 206 -3.72 12.86 2.27
C ILE A 206 -2.40 12.09 2.33
N PRO A 207 -2.32 10.90 1.72
CA PRO A 207 -1.06 10.19 1.53
C PRO A 207 -0.26 10.82 0.39
N ASP A 208 1.08 10.72 0.48
CA ASP A 208 1.87 10.86 -0.73
C ASP A 208 1.64 9.64 -1.64
N ASN A 209 2.08 9.73 -2.89
CA ASN A 209 1.75 8.79 -3.98
C ASN A 209 2.48 7.44 -3.80
N LEU A 210 2.13 6.71 -2.74
CA LEU A 210 2.75 5.44 -2.35
C LEU A 210 2.04 4.24 -2.97
N LYS A 211 2.81 3.34 -3.59
CA LYS A 211 2.31 2.06 -4.13
C LYS A 211 1.63 1.17 -3.08
N THR A 212 1.96 1.32 -1.81
CA THR A 212 1.35 0.57 -0.70
C THR A 212 -0.09 0.98 -0.40
N GLY A 213 -0.44 2.23 -0.66
CA GLY A 213 -1.82 2.75 -0.46
C GLY A 213 -2.60 2.96 -1.74
N VAL A 214 -1.90 3.19 -2.87
CA VAL A 214 -2.50 3.56 -4.15
C VAL A 214 -2.02 2.62 -5.25
N VAL A 215 -2.94 1.87 -5.85
CA VAL A 215 -2.63 0.93 -6.96
C VAL A 215 -2.36 1.70 -8.25
N LYS A 216 -3.15 2.74 -8.51
CA LYS A 216 -3.03 3.59 -9.70
C LYS A 216 -3.42 5.02 -9.34
N ASN A 217 -2.57 5.97 -9.70
CA ASN A 217 -2.89 7.39 -9.59
C ASN A 217 -2.52 8.09 -10.91
N THR A 218 -3.53 8.52 -11.64
CA THR A 218 -3.41 9.30 -12.87
C THR A 218 -4.06 10.67 -12.66
N ARG A 219 -3.93 11.58 -13.65
CA ARG A 219 -4.55 12.91 -13.58
C ARG A 219 -6.08 12.88 -13.41
N TYR A 220 -6.72 11.78 -13.80
CA TYR A 220 -8.18 11.62 -13.86
C TYR A 220 -8.71 10.49 -12.99
N ASP A 221 -7.85 9.55 -12.55
CA ASP A 221 -8.29 8.30 -11.92
C ASP A 221 -7.34 7.88 -10.80
N THR A 222 -7.89 7.63 -9.62
CA THR A 222 -7.14 7.13 -8.47
C THR A 222 -7.76 5.83 -7.99
N VAL A 223 -7.00 4.74 -8.07
CA VAL A 223 -7.41 3.43 -7.56
C VAL A 223 -6.67 3.16 -6.26
N LEU A 224 -7.39 3.12 -5.17
CA LEU A 224 -6.87 2.80 -3.85
C LEU A 224 -6.70 1.29 -3.66
N ASN A 225 -5.77 0.90 -2.82
CA ASN A 225 -5.70 -0.47 -2.33
C ASN A 225 -6.96 -0.77 -1.50
N LYS A 226 -7.60 -1.94 -1.73
CA LYS A 226 -8.86 -2.33 -1.07
C LYS A 226 -8.76 -2.28 0.46
N SER A 227 -7.64 -2.73 1.03
CA SER A 227 -7.40 -2.66 2.47
C SER A 227 -7.33 -1.23 3.00
N TYR A 228 -6.75 -0.31 2.22
CA TYR A 228 -6.64 1.10 2.61
C TYR A 228 -7.99 1.81 2.52
N GLN A 229 -8.78 1.49 1.52
CA GLN A 229 -10.15 1.98 1.39
C GLN A 229 -11.03 1.49 2.54
N GLU A 230 -10.96 0.20 2.89
CA GLU A 230 -11.68 -0.39 4.03
C GLU A 230 -11.34 0.33 5.35
N MET A 231 -10.05 0.60 5.61
CA MET A 231 -9.62 1.38 6.77
C MET A 231 -10.24 2.78 6.77
N ALA A 232 -10.25 3.45 5.62
CA ALA A 232 -10.84 4.79 5.52
C ALA A 232 -12.35 4.78 5.75
N GLU A 233 -13.07 3.79 5.26
CA GLU A 233 -14.49 3.60 5.50
C GLU A 233 -14.76 3.32 6.98
N TYR A 234 -13.93 2.47 7.62
CA TYR A 234 -14.04 2.18 9.05
C TYR A 234 -13.92 3.42 9.93
N TYR A 235 -12.96 4.30 9.65
CA TYR A 235 -12.78 5.56 10.36
C TYR A 235 -13.67 6.70 9.85
N GLY A 236 -14.39 6.50 8.76
CA GLY A 236 -15.22 7.54 8.14
C GLY A 236 -14.42 8.74 7.64
N THR A 237 -13.19 8.51 7.15
CA THR A 237 -12.31 9.50 6.52
C THR A 237 -12.28 9.30 5.01
N ALA A 238 -12.00 10.36 4.24
CA ALA A 238 -11.84 10.25 2.80
C ALA A 238 -10.36 10.34 2.42
N ILE A 239 -9.86 9.36 1.66
CA ILE A 239 -8.50 9.37 1.15
C ILE A 239 -8.46 10.21 -0.12
N VAL A 240 -7.64 11.26 -0.11
CA VAL A 240 -7.41 12.15 -1.26
C VAL A 240 -5.91 12.18 -1.55
N PRO A 241 -5.38 11.29 -2.40
CA PRO A 241 -3.96 11.30 -2.73
C PRO A 241 -3.51 12.62 -3.34
N ALA A 242 -2.31 13.04 -3.00
CA ALA A 242 -1.71 14.24 -3.58
C ALA A 242 -1.65 14.12 -5.11
N ARG A 243 -2.13 15.14 -5.83
CA ARG A 243 -2.19 15.11 -7.30
C ARG A 243 -0.80 14.99 -7.93
N VAL A 244 -0.65 14.05 -8.86
CA VAL A 244 0.53 13.93 -9.70
C VAL A 244 0.69 15.23 -10.52
N LEU A 245 1.90 15.83 -10.52
CA LEU A 245 2.27 16.99 -11.34
C LEU A 245 1.75 18.39 -10.92
N ARG A 246 1.30 18.60 -9.68
CA ARG A 246 1.08 19.97 -9.16
C ARG A 246 1.95 20.27 -7.94
N PRO A 247 3.26 20.56 -8.12
CA PRO A 247 4.18 20.81 -7.00
C PRO A 247 3.80 22.03 -6.15
N LYS A 248 2.97 22.94 -6.68
CA LYS A 248 2.53 24.13 -5.94
C LYS A 248 1.52 23.86 -4.82
N ASP A 249 0.71 22.81 -4.96
CA ASP A 249 -0.24 22.39 -3.91
C ASP A 249 0.49 21.65 -2.77
N LYS A 250 1.68 21.09 -3.06
CA LYS A 250 2.52 20.29 -2.16
C LYS A 250 3.48 21.10 -1.27
N SER A 251 3.87 22.31 -1.67
CA SER A 251 5.07 22.98 -1.13
C SER A 251 5.00 23.34 0.36
N LEU A 252 3.82 23.57 0.94
CA LEU A 252 3.67 23.84 2.38
C LEU A 252 3.49 22.54 3.19
N THR A 253 2.88 21.53 2.59
CA THR A 253 2.51 20.27 3.21
C THR A 253 3.68 19.27 3.23
N GLU A 254 4.41 19.13 2.12
CA GLU A 254 5.68 18.41 2.06
C GLU A 254 6.71 19.01 3.02
N GLY A 255 6.69 20.32 3.19
CA GLY A 255 7.59 21.01 4.11
C GLY A 255 7.41 20.57 5.57
N THR A 256 6.18 20.32 6.03
CA THR A 256 5.94 20.00 7.45
C THR A 256 6.25 18.53 7.76
N VAL A 257 5.80 17.58 6.94
CA VAL A 257 6.12 16.16 7.12
C VAL A 257 7.63 15.94 6.96
N LYS A 258 8.21 16.47 5.91
CA LYS A 258 9.67 16.39 5.66
C LYS A 258 10.47 17.07 6.78
N PHE A 259 10.02 18.21 7.27
CA PHE A 259 10.68 18.88 8.40
C PHE A 259 10.63 18.00 9.65
N THR A 260 9.49 17.41 9.98
CA THR A 260 9.31 16.56 11.16
C THR A 260 10.24 15.35 11.11
N THR A 261 10.22 14.61 10.01
CA THR A 261 11.07 13.42 9.83
C THR A 261 12.56 13.78 9.80
N THR A 262 12.93 14.82 9.07
CA THR A 262 14.34 15.29 9.03
C THR A 262 14.82 15.74 10.39
N TRP A 263 13.97 16.42 11.19
CA TRP A 263 14.35 16.88 12.53
C TRP A 263 14.60 15.69 13.47
N VAL A 264 13.69 14.70 13.51
CA VAL A 264 13.83 13.49 14.33
C VAL A 264 15.09 12.72 13.94
N ILE A 265 15.30 12.47 12.64
CA ILE A 265 16.47 11.73 12.15
C ILE A 265 17.77 12.48 12.46
N ALA A 266 17.79 13.80 12.21
CA ALA A 266 18.98 14.63 12.46
C ALA A 266 19.34 14.68 13.96
N ALA A 267 18.34 14.73 14.84
CA ALA A 267 18.55 14.68 16.28
C ALA A 267 19.19 13.35 16.75
N LEU A 268 18.88 12.25 16.06
CA LEU A 268 19.34 10.90 16.39
C LEU A 268 20.61 10.47 15.61
N ARG A 269 21.12 11.26 14.67
CA ARG A 269 22.20 10.90 13.72
C ARG A 269 23.50 10.38 14.35
N ASN A 270 23.83 10.81 15.55
CA ASN A 270 25.06 10.44 16.25
C ASN A 270 24.85 9.32 17.29
N ARG A 271 23.61 8.87 17.49
CA ARG A 271 23.26 7.81 18.43
C ARG A 271 23.40 6.45 17.75
N LYS A 272 24.05 5.51 18.40
CA LYS A 272 24.11 4.11 18.00
C LYS A 272 22.99 3.35 18.71
N PHE A 273 22.34 2.46 17.99
CA PHE A 273 21.25 1.65 18.49
C PHE A 273 21.59 0.18 18.32
N PHE A 274 21.19 -0.64 19.27
CA PHE A 274 21.45 -2.08 19.30
C PHE A 274 20.17 -2.92 19.27
N SER A 275 19.02 -2.29 19.26
CA SER A 275 17.72 -2.96 19.05
C SER A 275 16.71 -2.04 18.39
N PHE A 276 15.70 -2.65 17.77
CA PHE A 276 14.55 -1.92 17.19
C PHE A 276 13.79 -1.12 18.26
N GLU A 277 13.63 -1.70 19.47
CA GLU A 277 12.94 -1.02 20.57
C GLU A 277 13.67 0.24 21.05
N GLU A 278 15.00 0.24 21.07
CA GLU A 278 15.78 1.44 21.38
C GLU A 278 15.53 2.55 20.35
N VAL A 279 15.45 2.21 19.06
CA VAL A 279 15.10 3.18 17.99
C VAL A 279 13.70 3.71 18.23
N ARG A 280 12.73 2.84 18.51
CA ARG A 280 11.32 3.20 18.70
C ARG A 280 11.14 4.18 19.87
N HIS A 281 11.77 3.89 21.02
CA HIS A 281 11.75 4.79 22.17
C HIS A 281 12.42 6.13 21.87
N ALA A 282 13.59 6.11 21.25
CA ALA A 282 14.31 7.34 20.92
C ALA A 282 13.55 8.23 19.93
N VAL A 283 12.84 7.64 18.97
CA VAL A 283 11.95 8.35 18.02
C VAL A 283 10.79 8.99 18.78
N ALA A 284 10.15 8.24 19.69
CA ALA A 284 9.03 8.75 20.48
C ALA A 284 9.45 9.92 21.40
N ASP A 285 10.61 9.81 22.08
CA ASP A 285 11.16 10.87 22.93
C ASP A 285 11.42 12.15 22.11
N LYS A 286 12.02 11.99 20.93
CA LYS A 286 12.34 13.13 20.05
C LYS A 286 11.09 13.74 19.41
N LEU A 287 10.06 12.94 19.18
CA LEU A 287 8.76 13.42 18.74
C LEU A 287 8.07 14.29 19.81
N ASP A 288 8.07 13.83 21.07
CA ASP A 288 7.47 14.60 22.17
C ASP A 288 8.22 15.93 22.38
N GLU A 289 9.56 15.90 22.33
CA GLU A 289 10.38 17.11 22.36
C GLU A 289 10.01 18.08 21.24
N LEU A 290 9.90 17.59 19.99
CA LEU A 290 9.50 18.41 18.83
C LEU A 290 8.12 19.03 19.01
N ASN A 291 7.16 18.24 19.47
CA ASN A 291 5.78 18.67 19.62
C ASN A 291 5.60 19.71 20.73
N ARG A 292 6.43 19.66 21.76
CA ARG A 292 6.46 20.64 22.87
C ARG A 292 7.38 21.81 22.63
N TYR A 293 8.23 21.73 21.58
CA TYR A 293 9.16 22.83 21.26
C TYR A 293 8.40 24.09 20.86
N PRO A 294 8.75 25.27 21.45
CA PRO A 294 8.03 26.51 21.18
C PRO A 294 8.18 26.95 19.72
N PHE A 295 7.13 27.53 19.18
CA PHE A 295 7.19 28.11 17.84
C PHE A 295 8.10 29.34 17.77
N LYS A 296 8.81 29.52 16.65
CA LYS A 296 9.67 30.70 16.43
C LYS A 296 8.91 32.00 16.16
N LYS A 297 7.69 31.91 15.59
CA LYS A 297 6.94 33.06 15.05
C LYS A 297 5.56 33.28 15.66
N ARG A 298 5.12 32.41 16.55
CA ARG A 298 3.86 32.51 17.31
C ARG A 298 4.06 31.96 18.70
N GLU A 299 3.20 32.32 19.63
CA GLU A 299 3.19 31.75 20.97
C GLU A 299 2.75 30.28 20.97
N GLY A 300 3.15 29.53 22.00
CA GLY A 300 2.83 28.14 22.18
C GLY A 300 3.72 27.17 21.41
N SER A 301 3.26 25.93 21.36
CA SER A 301 3.92 24.79 20.73
C SER A 301 2.95 24.09 19.77
N ARG A 302 3.42 23.04 19.08
CA ARG A 302 2.52 22.20 18.27
C ARG A 302 1.46 21.53 19.10
N TYR A 303 1.85 21.05 20.28
CA TYR A 303 0.95 20.41 21.23
C TYR A 303 -0.12 21.38 21.75
N SER A 304 0.24 22.60 22.18
CA SER A 304 -0.75 23.58 22.65
C SER A 304 -1.69 23.99 21.54
N ALA A 305 -1.18 24.26 20.33
CA ALA A 305 -2.02 24.59 19.18
C ALA A 305 -2.99 23.44 18.82
N TYR A 306 -2.55 22.19 18.93
CA TYR A 306 -3.42 21.05 18.74
C TYR A 306 -4.50 20.98 19.82
N SER A 307 -4.10 21.05 21.10
CA SER A 307 -5.01 20.93 22.24
C SER A 307 -6.09 22.00 22.25
N ASP A 308 -5.71 23.24 21.97
CA ASP A 308 -6.56 24.41 22.11
C ASP A 308 -7.40 24.70 20.85
N GLU A 309 -6.84 24.45 19.67
CA GLU A 309 -7.44 24.88 18.42
C GLU A 309 -7.97 23.73 17.54
N GLU A 310 -7.43 22.50 17.63
CA GLU A 310 -7.72 21.45 16.65
C GLU A 310 -8.44 20.22 17.20
N LYS A 311 -8.10 19.78 18.41
CA LYS A 311 -8.61 18.54 19.01
C LYS A 311 -10.13 18.46 19.04
N ALA A 312 -10.80 19.56 19.38
CA ALA A 312 -12.27 19.63 19.49
C ALA A 312 -13.00 19.45 18.15
N PHE A 313 -12.32 19.61 17.02
CA PHE A 313 -12.88 19.49 15.67
C PHE A 313 -12.66 18.13 15.03
N MET A 314 -11.90 17.25 15.67
CA MET A 314 -11.70 15.90 15.18
C MET A 314 -12.92 15.02 15.46
N LYS A 315 -13.20 14.07 14.58
CA LYS A 315 -14.23 13.07 14.81
C LYS A 315 -13.78 12.13 15.94
N PRO A 316 -14.72 11.61 16.76
CA PRO A 316 -14.37 10.63 17.79
C PRO A 316 -13.84 9.35 17.17
N LEU A 317 -12.96 8.67 17.90
CA LEU A 317 -12.48 7.34 17.53
C LEU A 317 -13.61 6.30 17.63
N PRO A 318 -13.62 5.28 16.77
CA PRO A 318 -14.44 4.08 16.97
C PRO A 318 -14.11 3.40 18.32
N LEU A 319 -15.06 2.65 18.87
CA LEU A 319 -14.90 1.93 20.15
C LEU A 319 -13.75 0.91 20.12
N THR A 320 -13.48 0.33 18.96
CA THR A 320 -12.39 -0.62 18.75
C THR A 320 -11.46 -0.08 17.66
N PRO A 321 -10.15 -0.33 17.73
CA PRO A 321 -9.25 0.01 16.64
C PRO A 321 -9.53 -0.86 15.40
N TYR A 322 -9.20 -0.32 14.21
CA TYR A 322 -9.28 -1.08 12.97
C TYR A 322 -8.24 -2.21 12.97
N GLU A 323 -8.69 -3.43 12.66
CA GLU A 323 -7.80 -4.57 12.45
C GLU A 323 -7.37 -4.64 10.97
N PRO A 324 -6.09 -4.44 10.66
CA PRO A 324 -5.61 -4.48 9.28
C PRO A 324 -5.88 -5.83 8.63
N ALA A 325 -6.48 -5.80 7.44
CA ALA A 325 -6.76 -6.97 6.64
C ALA A 325 -5.98 -6.95 5.32
N VAL A 326 -5.57 -8.13 4.87
CA VAL A 326 -4.99 -8.33 3.55
C VAL A 326 -6.05 -8.93 2.66
N TRP A 327 -6.35 -8.25 1.56
CA TRP A 327 -7.27 -8.72 0.54
C TRP A 327 -6.54 -9.46 -0.57
N SER A 328 -7.08 -10.57 -0.99
CA SER A 328 -6.63 -11.36 -2.13
C SER A 328 -7.82 -11.95 -2.86
N THR A 329 -7.64 -12.36 -4.11
CA THR A 329 -8.66 -13.08 -4.88
C THR A 329 -8.19 -14.50 -5.13
N ALA A 330 -9.11 -15.45 -5.16
CA ALA A 330 -8.84 -16.81 -5.54
C ALA A 330 -10.02 -17.41 -6.30
N LYS A 331 -9.73 -18.26 -7.28
CA LYS A 331 -10.70 -19.10 -7.93
C LYS A 331 -10.94 -20.32 -7.06
N VAL A 332 -12.20 -20.62 -6.73
CA VAL A 332 -12.56 -21.77 -5.91
C VAL A 332 -12.32 -23.07 -6.68
N PRO A 333 -11.42 -23.97 -6.19
CA PRO A 333 -11.14 -25.22 -6.85
C PRO A 333 -12.22 -26.28 -6.61
N LEU A 334 -12.11 -27.43 -7.27
CA LEU A 334 -13.08 -28.54 -7.17
C LEU A 334 -13.19 -29.14 -5.76
N ASP A 335 -12.20 -28.97 -4.91
CA ASP A 335 -12.21 -29.37 -3.50
C ASP A 335 -12.85 -28.34 -2.57
N TYR A 336 -13.44 -27.25 -3.14
CA TYR A 336 -14.07 -26.11 -2.42
C TYR A 336 -13.23 -25.57 -1.25
N LEU A 337 -11.88 -25.64 -1.37
CA LEU A 337 -10.94 -25.19 -0.35
C LEU A 337 -10.09 -24.04 -0.89
N ILE A 338 -10.14 -22.91 -0.21
CA ILE A 338 -9.22 -21.77 -0.45
C ILE A 338 -8.06 -21.84 0.53
N THR A 339 -6.97 -21.08 0.27
CA THR A 339 -5.80 -21.05 1.13
C THR A 339 -5.46 -19.64 1.61
N ASP A 340 -4.96 -19.54 2.83
CA ASP A 340 -4.32 -18.33 3.38
C ASP A 340 -2.79 -18.31 3.18
N GLY A 341 -2.26 -19.25 2.36
CA GLY A 341 -0.83 -19.47 2.14
C GLY A 341 -0.21 -20.53 3.07
N LYS A 342 -0.88 -20.89 4.17
CA LYS A 342 -0.43 -21.93 5.12
C LYS A 342 -1.45 -23.05 5.28
N ASN A 343 -2.70 -22.71 5.44
CA ASN A 343 -3.79 -23.63 5.71
C ASN A 343 -4.88 -23.52 4.65
N LYS A 344 -5.71 -24.56 4.54
CA LYS A 344 -6.88 -24.60 3.66
C LYS A 344 -8.17 -24.44 4.45
N TYR A 345 -9.12 -23.69 3.89
CA TYR A 345 -10.41 -23.37 4.50
C TYR A 345 -11.54 -23.63 3.51
N SER A 346 -12.63 -24.23 3.96
CA SER A 346 -13.76 -24.54 3.09
C SER A 346 -14.60 -23.30 2.76
N VAL A 347 -15.13 -23.28 1.55
CA VAL A 347 -16.15 -22.32 1.09
C VAL A 347 -17.36 -23.09 0.58
N PRO A 348 -18.55 -22.50 0.46
CA PRO A 348 -19.71 -23.18 -0.10
C PRO A 348 -19.40 -23.81 -1.46
N PHE A 349 -19.75 -25.09 -1.63
CA PHE A 349 -19.40 -25.89 -2.81
C PHE A 349 -20.04 -25.37 -4.11
N ASP A 350 -21.16 -24.67 -4.02
CA ASP A 350 -21.85 -24.00 -5.14
C ASP A 350 -21.02 -22.88 -5.78
N LEU A 351 -19.95 -22.42 -5.10
CA LEU A 351 -19.03 -21.44 -5.64
C LEU A 351 -17.84 -22.06 -6.39
N ILE A 352 -17.81 -23.36 -6.62
CA ILE A 352 -16.75 -24.03 -7.38
C ILE A 352 -16.66 -23.42 -8.79
N GLY A 353 -15.44 -22.96 -9.14
CA GLY A 353 -15.16 -22.32 -10.43
C GLY A 353 -15.33 -20.80 -10.44
N GLU A 354 -15.98 -20.23 -9.41
CA GLU A 354 -16.15 -18.80 -9.24
C GLU A 354 -14.90 -18.14 -8.62
N GLU A 355 -14.75 -16.85 -8.85
CA GLU A 355 -13.71 -16.03 -8.23
C GLU A 355 -14.27 -15.38 -6.98
N VAL A 356 -13.58 -15.57 -5.85
CA VAL A 356 -13.97 -15.02 -4.55
C VAL A 356 -12.90 -14.10 -4.00
N ASP A 357 -13.35 -13.08 -3.26
CA ASP A 357 -12.47 -12.20 -2.49
C ASP A 357 -12.20 -12.82 -1.11
N ILE A 358 -10.94 -12.85 -0.71
CA ILE A 358 -10.50 -13.37 0.59
C ILE A 358 -9.96 -12.20 1.41
N ARG A 359 -10.53 -11.99 2.58
CA ARG A 359 -10.09 -11.02 3.58
C ARG A 359 -9.39 -11.75 4.71
N LEU A 360 -8.10 -11.51 4.88
CA LEU A 360 -7.25 -12.12 5.89
C LEU A 360 -6.90 -11.10 6.96
N THR A 361 -7.38 -11.31 8.18
CA THR A 361 -6.92 -10.60 9.38
C THR A 361 -5.94 -11.46 10.17
N LYS A 362 -5.49 -10.98 11.33
CA LYS A 362 -4.65 -11.78 12.23
C LYS A 362 -5.38 -13.04 12.73
N GLU A 363 -6.68 -12.93 13.00
CA GLU A 363 -7.48 -13.97 13.65
C GLU A 363 -8.52 -14.64 12.73
N MET A 364 -8.90 -13.99 11.62
CA MET A 364 -10.01 -14.46 10.79
C MET A 364 -9.62 -14.60 9.32
N VAL A 365 -10.26 -15.59 8.67
CA VAL A 365 -10.30 -15.76 7.22
C VAL A 365 -11.76 -15.59 6.81
N GLU A 366 -12.07 -14.52 6.10
CA GLU A 366 -13.41 -14.21 5.62
C GLU A 366 -13.43 -14.27 4.10
N VAL A 367 -14.48 -14.84 3.54
CA VAL A 367 -14.63 -15.00 2.09
C VAL A 367 -15.87 -14.27 1.63
N PHE A 368 -15.71 -13.48 0.58
CA PHE A 368 -16.80 -12.69 0.00
C PHE A 368 -17.00 -13.07 -1.46
N PHE A 369 -18.26 -13.13 -1.86
CA PHE A 369 -18.69 -13.30 -3.23
C PHE A 369 -19.68 -12.19 -3.58
N HIS A 370 -19.40 -11.43 -4.63
CA HIS A 370 -20.17 -10.24 -5.02
C HIS A 370 -20.45 -9.28 -3.86
N GLY A 371 -19.46 -9.06 -2.98
CA GLY A 371 -19.56 -8.16 -1.83
C GLY A 371 -20.29 -8.73 -0.61
N SER A 372 -20.88 -9.93 -0.71
CA SER A 372 -21.54 -10.62 0.40
C SER A 372 -20.61 -11.64 1.04
N ARG A 373 -20.54 -11.67 2.39
CA ARG A 373 -19.71 -12.64 3.11
C ARG A 373 -20.38 -14.02 3.04
N VAL A 374 -19.68 -14.99 2.42
CA VAL A 374 -20.16 -16.36 2.18
C VAL A 374 -19.53 -17.39 3.12
N ALA A 375 -18.35 -17.09 3.67
CA ALA A 375 -17.70 -17.95 4.66
C ALA A 375 -16.87 -17.13 5.64
N SER A 376 -16.70 -17.67 6.85
CA SER A 376 -15.89 -17.08 7.91
C SER A 376 -15.26 -18.17 8.76
N HIS A 377 -13.94 -18.16 8.92
CA HIS A 377 -13.20 -19.14 9.69
C HIS A 377 -12.23 -18.45 10.64
N LYS A 378 -12.01 -19.06 11.81
CA LYS A 378 -10.91 -18.65 12.68
C LYS A 378 -9.58 -19.03 12.00
N ARG A 379 -8.70 -18.05 11.85
CA ARG A 379 -7.37 -18.26 11.26
C ARG A 379 -6.48 -19.06 12.19
N VAL A 380 -5.81 -20.09 11.68
CA VAL A 380 -4.91 -20.92 12.46
C VAL A 380 -3.46 -20.58 12.08
N SER A 381 -2.69 -20.14 13.07
CA SER A 381 -1.29 -19.72 12.88
C SER A 381 -0.34 -20.89 12.59
N LYS A 382 -0.62 -22.08 13.15
CA LYS A 382 0.14 -23.30 12.91
C LYS A 382 -0.32 -23.95 11.61
N GLN A 383 0.60 -24.55 10.87
CA GLN A 383 0.25 -25.35 9.70
C GLN A 383 -0.48 -26.62 10.15
N LEU A 384 -1.68 -26.81 9.64
CA LEU A 384 -2.51 -27.99 9.88
C LEU A 384 -2.30 -29.04 8.79
N ARG A 385 -2.39 -30.31 9.17
CA ARG A 385 -2.40 -31.42 8.20
C ARG A 385 -3.73 -31.48 7.45
N ASN A 386 -4.84 -31.22 8.13
CA ASN A 386 -6.19 -31.29 7.58
C ASN A 386 -6.76 -29.88 7.35
N PRO A 387 -7.59 -29.67 6.32
CA PRO A 387 -8.24 -28.41 6.09
C PRO A 387 -9.25 -28.07 7.20
N VAL A 388 -9.47 -26.77 7.43
CA VAL A 388 -10.52 -26.27 8.31
C VAL A 388 -11.83 -26.26 7.50
N THR A 389 -12.77 -27.12 7.85
CA THR A 389 -14.00 -27.31 7.07
C THR A 389 -15.23 -27.05 7.92
N GLN A 390 -16.26 -26.47 7.31
CA GLN A 390 -17.60 -26.32 7.88
C GLN A 390 -18.56 -27.28 7.15
N PRO A 391 -19.39 -28.05 7.87
CA PRO A 391 -20.31 -29.01 7.24
C PRO A 391 -21.28 -28.37 6.24
N GLU A 392 -21.68 -27.12 6.49
CA GLU A 392 -22.59 -26.36 5.63
C GLU A 392 -22.03 -26.08 4.25
N HIS A 393 -20.68 -26.03 4.14
CA HIS A 393 -19.98 -25.78 2.88
C HIS A 393 -19.89 -27.02 1.98
N MET A 394 -20.25 -28.19 2.48
CA MET A 394 -20.07 -29.46 1.78
C MET A 394 -21.33 -29.89 1.04
N PRO A 395 -21.20 -30.57 -0.13
CA PRO A 395 -22.29 -31.28 -0.75
C PRO A 395 -22.90 -32.33 0.22
N VAL A 396 -24.19 -32.63 0.05
CA VAL A 396 -24.90 -33.57 0.91
C VAL A 396 -24.21 -34.95 0.96
N GLU A 397 -23.64 -35.39 -0.17
CA GLU A 397 -22.93 -36.66 -0.28
C GLU A 397 -21.63 -36.68 0.54
N HIS A 398 -20.87 -35.58 0.54
CA HIS A 398 -19.63 -35.45 1.31
C HIS A 398 -19.94 -35.37 2.81
N ARG A 399 -20.99 -34.65 3.19
CA ARG A 399 -21.47 -34.55 4.58
C ARG A 399 -21.89 -35.89 5.13
N LYS A 400 -22.66 -36.68 4.33
CA LYS A 400 -23.04 -38.06 4.67
C LYS A 400 -21.80 -38.95 4.82
N TYR A 401 -20.80 -38.79 3.94
CA TYR A 401 -19.57 -39.58 4.03
C TYR A 401 -18.80 -39.31 5.33
N LEU A 402 -18.71 -38.04 5.77
CA LEU A 402 -18.05 -37.66 7.04
C LEU A 402 -18.83 -38.13 8.29
N SER A 403 -20.14 -38.32 8.17
CA SER A 403 -20.95 -38.84 9.26
C SER A 403 -20.89 -40.37 9.36
N TYR A 404 -20.25 -41.06 8.40
CA TYR A 404 -20.12 -42.51 8.45
C TYR A 404 -19.27 -42.95 9.64
N ASN A 405 -19.83 -43.87 10.42
CA ASN A 405 -19.18 -44.48 11.56
C ASN A 405 -19.22 -46.01 11.37
N ALA A 406 -18.10 -46.68 11.62
CA ALA A 406 -18.01 -48.14 11.53
C ALA A 406 -19.06 -48.82 12.39
N ASP A 407 -19.29 -48.32 13.62
CA ASP A 407 -20.27 -48.90 14.54
C ASP A 407 -21.71 -48.75 14.06
N GLU A 408 -22.06 -47.70 13.34
CA GLU A 408 -23.38 -47.51 12.73
C GLU A 408 -23.59 -48.48 11.59
N PHE A 409 -22.59 -48.70 10.73
CA PHE A 409 -22.70 -49.71 9.66
C PHE A 409 -22.80 -51.11 10.23
N ILE A 410 -22.09 -51.44 11.29
CA ILE A 410 -22.18 -52.74 11.96
C ILE A 410 -23.55 -52.92 12.58
N ARG A 411 -24.05 -51.95 13.35
CA ARG A 411 -25.40 -52.00 13.96
C ARG A 411 -26.51 -52.15 12.90
N TRP A 412 -26.42 -51.36 11.82
CA TRP A 412 -27.35 -51.48 10.72
C TRP A 412 -27.28 -52.89 10.08
N ALA A 413 -26.08 -53.37 9.78
CA ALA A 413 -25.92 -54.69 9.17
C ALA A 413 -26.42 -55.84 10.05
N GLN A 414 -26.21 -55.74 11.37
CA GLN A 414 -26.74 -56.67 12.36
C GLN A 414 -28.28 -56.65 12.40
N SER A 415 -28.90 -55.50 12.20
CA SER A 415 -30.38 -55.39 12.11
C SER A 415 -30.95 -56.01 10.83
N VAL A 416 -30.16 -56.11 9.76
CA VAL A 416 -30.55 -56.77 8.50
C VAL A 416 -30.41 -58.29 8.60
N GLY A 417 -29.25 -58.78 9.05
CA GLY A 417 -28.98 -60.20 9.25
C GLY A 417 -27.50 -60.52 9.42
N ARG A 418 -27.24 -61.80 9.78
CA ARG A 418 -25.88 -62.27 10.09
C ARG A 418 -24.92 -62.24 8.90
N TYR A 419 -25.43 -62.51 7.68
CA TYR A 419 -24.58 -62.52 6.48
C TYR A 419 -24.23 -61.14 6.01
N THR A 420 -25.18 -60.19 6.09
CA THR A 420 -24.91 -58.78 5.83
C THR A 420 -23.94 -58.21 6.84
N ALA A 421 -24.05 -58.59 8.12
CA ALA A 421 -23.06 -58.20 9.16
C ALA A 421 -21.65 -58.72 8.84
N SER A 422 -21.52 -59.98 8.48
CA SER A 422 -20.24 -60.58 8.10
C SER A 422 -19.60 -59.93 6.84
N VAL A 423 -20.41 -59.56 5.85
CA VAL A 423 -19.95 -58.81 4.66
C VAL A 423 -19.47 -57.40 5.05
N THR A 424 -20.22 -56.71 5.93
CA THR A 424 -19.86 -55.39 6.42
C THR A 424 -18.57 -55.41 7.21
N GLU A 425 -18.37 -56.36 8.11
CA GLU A 425 -17.11 -56.56 8.84
C GLU A 425 -15.95 -56.80 7.90
N LYS A 426 -16.11 -57.61 6.84
CA LYS A 426 -15.08 -57.83 5.83
C LYS A 426 -14.77 -56.57 5.04
N PHE A 427 -15.72 -55.70 4.72
CA PHE A 427 -15.49 -54.42 4.08
C PHE A 427 -14.71 -53.48 4.99
N LEU A 428 -15.02 -53.40 6.28
CA LEU A 428 -14.34 -52.58 7.25
C LEU A 428 -12.91 -53.07 7.59
N SER A 429 -12.66 -54.37 7.46
CA SER A 429 -11.38 -55.01 7.69
C SER A 429 -10.48 -55.16 6.44
N CYS A 430 -10.97 -54.78 5.27
CA CYS A 430 -10.26 -54.99 3.98
C CYS A 430 -9.06 -54.04 3.77
N GLY A 431 -8.97 -52.93 4.53
CA GLY A 431 -7.91 -51.94 4.46
C GLY A 431 -7.14 -51.78 5.76
N ARG A 432 -6.18 -50.87 5.77
CA ARG A 432 -5.44 -50.49 7.00
C ARG A 432 -6.33 -49.75 7.99
N GLU A 433 -7.28 -48.96 7.47
CA GLU A 433 -8.20 -48.15 8.26
C GLU A 433 -9.64 -48.45 7.84
N PRO A 434 -10.62 -48.51 8.80
CA PRO A 434 -12.02 -48.83 8.52
C PRO A 434 -12.67 -47.88 7.50
N GLU A 435 -12.21 -46.62 7.43
CA GLU A 435 -12.72 -45.60 6.51
C GLU A 435 -12.63 -46.03 5.03
N GLN A 436 -11.65 -46.87 4.69
CA GLN A 436 -11.52 -47.40 3.32
C GLN A 436 -12.70 -48.30 2.91
N GLY A 437 -13.36 -48.89 3.89
CA GLY A 437 -14.57 -49.73 3.72
C GLY A 437 -15.87 -48.94 3.65
N TYR A 438 -15.95 -47.71 4.14
CA TYR A 438 -17.19 -46.95 4.29
C TYR A 438 -17.98 -46.81 2.99
N LYS A 439 -17.28 -46.57 1.87
CA LYS A 439 -17.93 -46.47 0.55
C LYS A 439 -18.61 -47.76 0.14
N SER A 440 -18.04 -48.90 0.47
CA SER A 440 -18.62 -50.22 0.23
C SER A 440 -19.82 -50.45 1.16
N CYS A 441 -19.69 -50.14 2.44
CA CYS A 441 -20.80 -50.25 3.41
C CYS A 441 -21.98 -49.33 3.03
N ALA A 442 -21.72 -48.08 2.65
CA ALA A 442 -22.78 -47.17 2.17
C ALA A 442 -23.45 -47.65 0.87
N SER A 443 -22.68 -48.30 -0.01
CA SER A 443 -23.26 -48.92 -1.21
C SER A 443 -24.11 -50.13 -0.87
N LEU A 444 -23.72 -50.92 0.14
CA LEU A 444 -24.49 -52.03 0.65
C LEU A 444 -25.82 -51.55 1.23
N THR A 445 -25.84 -50.50 2.03
CA THR A 445 -27.06 -49.87 2.57
C THR A 445 -28.01 -49.44 1.45
N LYS A 446 -27.49 -48.75 0.41
CA LYS A 446 -28.30 -48.37 -0.77
C LYS A 446 -28.90 -49.58 -1.52
N LEU A 447 -28.19 -50.70 -1.55
CA LEU A 447 -28.73 -51.92 -2.13
C LEU A 447 -29.88 -52.49 -1.26
N GLY A 448 -29.76 -52.42 0.07
CA GLY A 448 -30.82 -52.76 0.99
C GLY A 448 -32.09 -51.93 0.80
N ASP A 449 -31.91 -50.59 0.70
CA ASP A 449 -33.02 -49.67 0.44
C ASP A 449 -33.70 -49.96 -0.92
N LYS A 450 -32.90 -50.29 -1.95
CA LYS A 450 -33.41 -50.50 -3.30
C LYS A 450 -34.12 -51.85 -3.50
N TYR A 451 -33.55 -52.91 -2.96
CA TYR A 451 -34.03 -54.28 -3.24
C TYR A 451 -34.74 -54.95 -2.07
N GLY A 452 -34.72 -54.32 -0.89
CA GLY A 452 -35.25 -54.86 0.37
C GLY A 452 -34.21 -55.65 1.17
N ILE A 453 -34.32 -55.59 2.49
CA ILE A 453 -33.35 -56.18 3.44
C ILE A 453 -33.29 -57.69 3.34
N ASP A 454 -34.45 -58.38 3.15
CA ASP A 454 -34.51 -59.85 3.03
C ASP A 454 -33.75 -60.34 1.79
N ARG A 455 -33.87 -59.63 0.69
CA ARG A 455 -33.15 -59.95 -0.55
C ARG A 455 -31.66 -59.70 -0.43
N LEU A 456 -31.31 -58.61 0.24
CA LEU A 456 -29.91 -58.27 0.51
C LEU A 456 -29.24 -59.36 1.35
N GLU A 457 -29.90 -59.84 2.42
CA GLU A 457 -29.38 -60.88 3.31
C GLU A 457 -29.11 -62.19 2.53
N LYS A 458 -30.06 -62.61 1.70
CA LYS A 458 -29.91 -63.80 0.83
C LYS A 458 -28.78 -63.61 -0.21
N ALA A 459 -28.61 -62.41 -0.76
CA ALA A 459 -27.56 -62.12 -1.69
C ALA A 459 -26.18 -62.14 -1.01
N CYS A 460 -26.07 -61.63 0.22
CA CYS A 460 -24.87 -61.68 1.03
C CYS A 460 -24.51 -63.11 1.43
N GLU A 461 -25.51 -63.96 1.84
CA GLU A 461 -25.31 -65.37 2.08
C GLU A 461 -24.73 -66.07 0.86
N ARG A 462 -25.28 -65.82 -0.30
CA ARG A 462 -24.85 -66.46 -1.55
C ARG A 462 -23.42 -66.07 -1.93
N VAL A 463 -23.06 -64.77 -1.78
CA VAL A 463 -21.71 -64.32 -2.06
C VAL A 463 -20.69 -64.97 -1.12
N LEU A 464 -21.00 -65.05 0.17
CA LEU A 464 -20.13 -65.66 1.16
C LEU A 464 -19.90 -67.15 0.95
N ASN A 465 -20.88 -67.87 0.31
CA ASN A 465 -20.74 -69.29 0.01
C ASN A 465 -19.72 -69.60 -1.11
N TYR A 466 -19.45 -68.67 -2.01
CA TYR A 466 -18.49 -68.90 -3.10
C TYR A 466 -17.26 -67.99 -3.09
N SER A 467 -17.26 -66.92 -2.30
CA SER A 467 -16.14 -66.00 -2.24
C SER A 467 -15.78 -65.62 -0.81
N SER A 468 -14.52 -65.77 -0.45
CA SER A 468 -13.97 -65.30 0.83
C SER A 468 -13.88 -63.77 0.90
N GLN A 469 -13.82 -63.09 -0.26
CA GLN A 469 -13.73 -61.63 -0.38
C GLN A 469 -14.95 -61.13 -1.16
N PRO A 470 -16.03 -60.74 -0.45
CA PRO A 470 -17.23 -60.20 -1.09
C PRO A 470 -16.92 -58.85 -1.73
N SER A 471 -17.60 -58.54 -2.84
CA SER A 471 -17.58 -57.23 -3.47
C SER A 471 -18.98 -56.70 -3.74
N ILE A 472 -19.13 -55.38 -3.68
CA ILE A 472 -20.41 -54.71 -3.99
C ILE A 472 -20.90 -55.06 -5.39
N ARG A 473 -19.98 -55.23 -6.34
CA ARG A 473 -20.28 -55.63 -7.73
C ARG A 473 -20.97 -57.01 -7.78
N ASN A 474 -20.43 -57.97 -7.03
CA ASN A 474 -21.01 -59.31 -6.98
C ASN A 474 -22.39 -59.34 -6.37
N ILE A 475 -22.59 -58.65 -5.21
CA ILE A 475 -23.87 -58.52 -4.52
C ILE A 475 -24.90 -57.86 -5.44
N SER A 476 -24.51 -56.74 -6.08
CA SER A 476 -25.39 -56.01 -6.99
C SER A 476 -25.79 -56.87 -8.20
N THR A 477 -24.89 -57.70 -8.73
CA THR A 477 -25.17 -58.62 -9.87
C THR A 477 -26.16 -59.70 -9.46
N ILE A 478 -26.02 -60.29 -8.27
CA ILE A 478 -26.96 -61.32 -7.75
C ILE A 478 -28.36 -60.70 -7.58
N LEU A 479 -28.45 -59.51 -7.01
CA LEU A 479 -29.74 -58.80 -6.81
C LEU A 479 -30.40 -58.41 -8.13
N LYS A 480 -29.62 -57.92 -9.11
CA LYS A 480 -30.14 -57.53 -10.44
C LYS A 480 -30.67 -58.71 -11.21
N ASN A 481 -29.93 -59.83 -11.17
CA ASN A 481 -30.30 -61.04 -11.92
C ASN A 481 -31.29 -61.93 -11.19
N GLY A 482 -31.75 -61.54 -9.98
CA GLY A 482 -32.72 -62.30 -9.20
C GLY A 482 -32.20 -63.63 -8.70
N GLN A 483 -30.89 -63.81 -8.68
CA GLN A 483 -30.28 -65.06 -8.23
C GLN A 483 -30.48 -65.34 -6.74
N ASP A 484 -30.76 -64.30 -5.94
CA ASP A 484 -31.15 -64.37 -4.53
C ASP A 484 -32.48 -65.13 -4.31
N LYS A 485 -33.34 -65.27 -5.36
CA LYS A 485 -34.62 -65.94 -5.32
C LYS A 485 -34.58 -67.44 -5.69
N VAL A 486 -33.41 -67.85 -6.26
CA VAL A 486 -33.21 -69.25 -6.68
C VAL A 486 -32.68 -70.06 -5.51
N TYR A 487 -33.46 -71.00 -4.93
CA TYR A 487 -32.95 -71.91 -3.92
C TYR A 487 -31.84 -72.78 -4.52
N PRO A 488 -30.69 -72.96 -3.81
CA PRO A 488 -29.68 -73.90 -4.27
C PRO A 488 -30.31 -75.29 -4.30
N ALA A 489 -30.39 -75.90 -5.47
CA ALA A 489 -30.77 -77.32 -5.56
C ALA A 489 -29.70 -78.07 -4.74
N GLN A 490 -30.16 -78.99 -3.88
CA GLN A 490 -29.35 -79.91 -3.08
C GLN A 490 -28.24 -80.47 -3.98
N GLN A 491 -26.99 -80.27 -3.60
CA GLN A 491 -25.85 -80.85 -4.30
C GLN A 491 -25.94 -82.36 -4.20
N ILE A 492 -26.31 -82.99 -5.29
CA ILE A 492 -26.01 -84.42 -5.56
C ILE A 492 -24.52 -84.39 -5.89
N SER A 493 -23.76 -85.01 -5.01
CA SER A 493 -22.27 -85.19 -5.19
C SER A 493 -22.04 -86.24 -6.29
N GLU A 494 -21.94 -85.78 -7.52
CA GLU A 494 -21.28 -86.58 -8.56
C GLU A 494 -19.89 -85.97 -8.86
N THR A 495 -18.90 -86.70 -8.45
CA THR A 495 -17.49 -86.47 -8.82
C THR A 495 -17.31 -86.70 -10.30
N VAL A 496 -17.53 -85.70 -11.12
CA VAL A 496 -17.10 -85.68 -12.52
C VAL A 496 -15.71 -85.01 -12.57
N LYS A 497 -14.68 -85.83 -12.80
CA LYS A 497 -13.35 -85.30 -13.11
C LYS A 497 -13.44 -84.47 -14.38
N PRO A 498 -13.00 -83.24 -14.40
CA PRO A 498 -12.99 -82.44 -15.62
C PRO A 498 -11.92 -83.00 -16.56
N LYS A 499 -12.32 -83.41 -17.76
CA LYS A 499 -11.38 -83.69 -18.85
C LYS A 499 -10.66 -82.37 -19.21
N SER A 500 -9.39 -82.38 -18.97
CA SER A 500 -8.48 -81.31 -19.38
C SER A 500 -8.53 -81.13 -20.91
N HIS A 501 -9.05 -80.09 -21.40
CA HIS A 501 -8.87 -79.61 -22.77
C HIS A 501 -8.02 -78.30 -22.78
N GLY A 502 -6.96 -78.29 -22.03
CA GLY A 502 -5.93 -77.28 -22.15
C GLY A 502 -4.91 -77.70 -23.21
N ILE A 503 -4.91 -77.11 -24.38
CA ILE A 503 -3.78 -77.24 -25.34
C ILE A 503 -2.66 -76.37 -24.77
N THR A 504 -1.70 -77.05 -24.09
CA THR A 504 -0.46 -76.42 -23.68
C THR A 504 0.45 -76.31 -24.93
N ARG A 505 0.57 -75.08 -25.43
CA ARG A 505 1.60 -74.76 -26.45
C ARG A 505 2.94 -74.79 -25.76
N GLY A 506 3.76 -75.82 -26.04
CA GLY A 506 5.11 -75.92 -25.48
C GLY A 506 6.06 -74.85 -26.01
N ALA A 507 7.21 -74.72 -25.36
CA ALA A 507 8.25 -73.72 -25.64
C ALA A 507 8.72 -73.65 -27.10
N ALA A 508 8.58 -74.75 -27.84
CA ALA A 508 8.91 -74.87 -29.28
C ALA A 508 8.00 -74.03 -30.21
N TYR A 509 6.83 -73.51 -29.73
CA TYR A 509 5.96 -72.70 -30.57
C TYR A 509 6.47 -71.23 -30.68
N PHE A 510 7.25 -70.78 -29.73
CA PHE A 510 7.80 -69.43 -29.72
C PHE A 510 9.18 -69.26 -30.32
N GLN A 511 9.82 -70.37 -30.84
CA GLN A 511 11.12 -70.32 -31.45
C GLN A 511 11.11 -70.13 -32.98
N ARG A 512 9.97 -69.91 -33.63
CA ARG A 512 9.93 -69.62 -35.07
C ARG A 512 9.57 -68.13 -35.27
N GLY A 513 10.58 -67.31 -35.38
CA GLY A 513 10.39 -65.90 -35.68
C GLY A 513 11.68 -65.09 -35.56
N GLY A 514 12.76 -65.62 -36.12
CA GLY A 514 14.00 -64.88 -36.26
C GLY A 514 14.71 -65.33 -37.52
N GLU A 515 14.29 -64.72 -38.63
CA GLU A 515 15.05 -64.56 -39.88
C GLU A 515 14.11 -64.00 -40.96
N GLN A 516 14.07 -62.67 -41.03
CA GLN A 516 14.29 -61.84 -42.24
C GLN A 516 14.13 -60.33 -41.85
#